data_8eb814a1862f16586898d0d1441024bd
#
_entry.id   8eb814a1862f16586898d0d1441024bd
#
_cell.length_a   1.000
_cell.length_b   1.000
_cell.length_c   1.000
_cell.angle_alpha   90.00
_cell.angle_beta   90.00
_cell.angle_gamma   90.00
#
_symmetry.space_group_name_H-M   'P 1'
#
loop_
_entity.id
_entity.type
_entity.pdbx_description
1 polymer ?
#
loop_
_entity_poly.entity_id
_entity_poly.type
_entity_poly.pdbx_seq_one_letter_code
_entity_poly.pdbx_strand_id
1 'polypeptide(L)'
;MDDQPYWQGHQDGLAVFLADGLCKNYRLPVKFDEACVVSKHFHVKPLIPLLNDDGRFFVLAISRQSCRFLTCTRHSVDEVDVPGLPPSMSEALQLDTNDSHSQTPQKSGGERSASHEHGLVEENVKANILSYFQIVDKAIREVLNGSKAPLVFAGVESLFPIYKHANDYHYLMEKAIPGNLEDARGEELRDKAWPLVVSFFEKDRREMFQRYPLLHSRGQASGDLREILSAASEGRVGVLFSDWSAQQWGHYDEGTNDMALRGEQRSGDEDLLNVAAIHTLRNSGLVYAVPPDQVPGSSDLAAVYRY
;
A
#
# COMPACT_ATOMS: atom_id res chain seq x y z
N MET A 1 17.29 -30.36 2.65
CA MET A 1 17.04 -29.03 2.03
C MET A 1 17.69 -28.98 0.65
N ASP A 2 17.34 -29.93 -0.22
CA ASP A 2 17.93 -30.07 -1.56
C ASP A 2 16.89 -29.82 -2.65
N ASP A 3 16.11 -28.75 -2.53
CA ASP A 3 15.14 -28.34 -3.56
C ASP A 3 15.73 -27.20 -4.39
N GLN A 4 16.48 -27.55 -5.44
CA GLN A 4 17.10 -26.58 -6.36
C GLN A 4 16.07 -25.55 -6.94
N PRO A 5 14.82 -25.90 -7.26
CA PRO A 5 13.82 -24.92 -7.69
C PRO A 5 13.44 -23.90 -6.61
N TYR A 6 13.55 -24.29 -5.33
CA TYR A 6 13.26 -23.41 -4.20
C TYR A 6 14.19 -22.19 -4.14
N TRP A 7 15.45 -22.33 -4.56
CA TRP A 7 16.45 -21.26 -4.49
C TRP A 7 16.52 -20.38 -5.75
N GLN A 8 15.75 -20.67 -6.80
CA GLN A 8 15.78 -19.96 -8.08
C GLN A 8 14.74 -18.81 -8.19
N GLY A 9 13.93 -18.56 -7.16
CA GLY A 9 12.97 -17.44 -7.15
C GLY A 9 13.64 -16.09 -6.85
N HIS A 10 13.27 -15.05 -7.58
CA HIS A 10 13.80 -13.68 -7.50
C HIS A 10 13.30 -12.94 -6.25
N GLN A 11 13.48 -13.50 -5.06
CA GLN A 11 13.15 -12.84 -3.80
C GLN A 11 14.40 -12.70 -2.94
N ASP A 12 14.67 -11.48 -2.50
CA ASP A 12 15.96 -11.08 -1.94
C ASP A 12 16.18 -11.52 -0.49
N GLY A 13 15.10 -11.84 0.25
CA GLY A 13 15.16 -12.22 1.66
C GLY A 13 14.48 -13.55 1.99
N LEU A 14 14.97 -14.19 3.04
CA LEU A 14 14.41 -15.40 3.62
C LEU A 14 14.25 -15.25 5.13
N ALA A 15 13.03 -15.41 5.64
CA ALA A 15 12.77 -15.53 7.06
C ALA A 15 12.38 -16.97 7.40
N VAL A 16 13.04 -17.56 8.40
CA VAL A 16 12.77 -18.92 8.88
C VAL A 16 12.42 -18.87 10.35
N PHE A 17 11.28 -19.44 10.71
CA PHE A 17 10.81 -19.56 12.09
C PHE A 17 10.76 -21.02 12.50
N LEU A 18 11.49 -21.35 13.54
CA LEU A 18 11.60 -22.70 14.08
C LEU A 18 11.15 -22.71 15.54
N ALA A 19 10.27 -23.63 15.89
CA ALA A 19 9.90 -23.94 17.25
C ALA A 19 9.56 -25.44 17.34
N ASP A 20 9.29 -25.96 18.54
CA ASP A 20 8.90 -27.36 18.69
C ASP A 20 7.62 -27.63 17.89
N GLY A 21 7.71 -28.59 16.96
CA GLY A 21 6.62 -28.92 16.03
C GLY A 21 6.30 -27.87 14.95
N LEU A 22 7.04 -26.76 14.86
CA LEU A 22 6.80 -25.67 13.91
C LEU A 22 8.05 -25.36 13.09
N CYS A 23 7.93 -25.42 11.77
CA CYS A 23 8.91 -24.90 10.82
C CYS A 23 8.16 -24.11 9.74
N LYS A 24 8.35 -22.81 9.73
CA LYS A 24 7.79 -21.90 8.72
C LYS A 24 8.89 -21.12 8.06
N ASN A 25 8.81 -20.99 6.75
CA ASN A 25 9.72 -20.16 5.97
C ASN A 25 8.91 -19.22 5.07
N TYR A 26 9.44 -18.02 4.90
CA TYR A 26 8.84 -16.97 4.06
C TYR A 26 9.94 -16.38 3.19
N ARG A 27 9.71 -16.39 1.88
CA ARG A 27 10.50 -15.61 0.95
C ARG A 27 9.90 -14.21 0.87
N LEU A 28 10.77 -13.23 0.92
CA LEU A 28 10.37 -11.84 1.07
C LEU A 28 11.09 -10.97 0.04
N PRO A 29 10.41 -9.97 -0.51
CA PRO A 29 10.95 -9.12 -1.58
C PRO A 29 11.89 -8.03 -1.05
N VAL A 30 12.52 -8.24 0.09
CA VAL A 30 13.46 -7.30 0.73
C VAL A 30 14.65 -8.06 1.27
N LYS A 31 15.81 -7.41 1.22
CA LYS A 31 17.03 -7.90 1.87
C LYS A 31 16.98 -7.64 3.35
N PHE A 32 17.44 -8.60 4.12
CA PHE A 32 17.68 -8.49 5.55
C PHE A 32 19.16 -8.73 5.84
N ASP A 33 19.66 -8.10 6.88
CA ASP A 33 20.93 -8.50 7.45
C ASP A 33 20.82 -9.91 8.02
N GLU A 34 21.86 -10.71 7.87
CA GLU A 34 21.89 -12.07 8.39
C GLU A 34 21.82 -12.05 9.91
N ALA A 35 20.81 -12.69 10.46
CA ALA A 35 20.61 -12.78 11.91
C ALA A 35 20.03 -14.14 12.29
N CYS A 36 20.49 -14.65 13.44
CA CYS A 36 19.95 -15.84 14.08
C CYS A 36 19.61 -15.48 15.52
N VAL A 37 18.32 -15.43 15.84
CA VAL A 37 17.85 -15.07 17.19
C VAL A 37 17.18 -16.28 17.82
N VAL A 38 17.67 -16.70 18.98
CA VAL A 38 17.08 -17.75 19.80
C VAL A 38 16.47 -17.09 21.02
N SER A 39 15.16 -17.08 21.13
CA SER A 39 14.43 -16.43 22.21
C SER A 39 13.05 -17.08 22.44
N LYS A 40 12.34 -16.65 23.46
CA LYS A 40 11.00 -17.14 23.81
C LYS A 40 9.95 -16.75 22.76
N HIS A 41 10.10 -15.60 22.12
CA HIS A 41 9.25 -15.14 21.03
C HIS A 41 10.02 -15.08 19.73
N PHE A 42 9.34 -15.24 18.59
CA PHE A 42 9.92 -15.03 17.28
C PHE A 42 10.36 -13.57 17.08
N HIS A 43 11.52 -13.37 16.47
CA HIS A 43 11.99 -12.05 16.11
C HIS A 43 11.30 -11.56 14.83
N VAL A 44 10.22 -10.79 14.98
CA VAL A 44 9.36 -10.33 13.87
C VAL A 44 9.62 -8.87 13.48
N LYS A 45 10.37 -8.13 14.28
CA LYS A 45 10.60 -6.68 14.07
C LYS A 45 11.09 -6.34 12.65
N PRO A 46 12.03 -7.07 12.02
CA PRO A 46 12.44 -6.81 10.65
C PRO A 46 11.33 -7.00 9.60
N LEU A 47 10.28 -7.75 9.94
CA LEU A 47 9.15 -8.02 9.05
C LEU A 47 8.02 -6.98 9.17
N ILE A 48 8.02 -6.20 10.23
CA ILE A 48 6.95 -5.22 10.52
C ILE A 48 6.75 -4.23 9.38
N PRO A 49 7.80 -3.68 8.72
CA PRO A 49 7.60 -2.81 7.56
C PRO A 49 6.80 -3.47 6.43
N LEU A 50 6.94 -4.79 6.24
CA LEU A 50 6.19 -5.54 5.23
C LEU A 50 4.73 -5.80 5.65
N LEU A 51 4.47 -5.86 6.96
CA LEU A 51 3.11 -6.11 7.48
C LEU A 51 2.25 -4.84 7.48
N ASN A 52 2.86 -3.69 7.73
CA ASN A 52 2.14 -2.41 7.84
C ASN A 52 2.11 -1.63 6.53
N ASP A 53 3.15 -1.76 5.72
CA ASP A 53 3.31 -1.11 4.43
C ASP A 53 3.06 -2.10 3.29
N ASP A 54 1.99 -2.90 3.36
CA ASP A 54 1.55 -3.67 2.19
C ASP A 54 1.33 -2.71 1.01
N GLY A 55 1.10 -1.44 1.35
CA GLY A 55 1.13 -0.33 0.40
C GLY A 55 0.29 -0.65 -0.83
N ARG A 56 -0.81 -1.40 -0.65
CA ARG A 56 -1.65 -1.82 -1.75
C ARG A 56 -2.24 -0.62 -2.46
N PHE A 57 -1.98 -0.51 -3.74
CA PHE A 57 -2.55 0.51 -4.61
C PHE A 57 -2.90 -0.07 -5.97
N PHE A 58 -3.65 0.68 -6.74
CA PHE A 58 -4.05 0.29 -8.07
C PHE A 58 -3.45 1.23 -9.11
N VAL A 59 -3.16 0.68 -10.29
CA VAL A 59 -2.77 1.46 -11.46
C VAL A 59 -3.74 1.14 -12.60
N LEU A 60 -4.38 2.17 -13.14
CA LEU A 60 -5.14 2.10 -14.37
C LEU A 60 -4.27 2.65 -15.50
N ALA A 61 -3.66 1.75 -16.26
CA ALA A 61 -2.90 2.11 -17.46
C ALA A 61 -3.83 2.11 -18.66
N ILE A 62 -4.10 3.31 -19.22
CA ILE A 62 -5.15 3.48 -20.22
C ILE A 62 -4.71 4.38 -21.36
N SER A 63 -4.99 3.92 -22.56
CA SER A 63 -4.88 4.65 -23.82
C SER A 63 -6.15 4.44 -24.65
N ARG A 64 -6.15 4.89 -25.90
CA ARG A 64 -7.25 4.57 -26.83
C ARG A 64 -7.20 3.12 -27.32
N GLN A 65 -6.03 2.49 -27.30
CA GLN A 65 -5.78 1.17 -27.86
C GLN A 65 -5.61 0.08 -26.80
N SER A 66 -5.35 0.47 -25.53
CA SER A 66 -5.09 -0.47 -24.45
C SER A 66 -5.68 0.03 -23.15
N CYS A 67 -6.25 -0.89 -22.37
CA CYS A 67 -6.71 -0.65 -21.01
C CYS A 67 -6.30 -1.84 -20.13
N ARG A 68 -5.48 -1.55 -19.12
CA ARG A 68 -4.96 -2.54 -18.17
C ARG A 68 -5.20 -2.04 -16.75
N PHE A 69 -5.63 -2.94 -15.90
CA PHE A 69 -5.83 -2.65 -14.48
C PHE A 69 -4.90 -3.52 -13.64
N LEU A 70 -4.08 -2.89 -12.82
CA LEU A 70 -3.05 -3.57 -12.03
C LEU A 70 -3.28 -3.34 -10.55
N THR A 71 -3.09 -4.38 -9.75
CA THR A 71 -2.91 -4.28 -8.30
C THR A 71 -1.42 -4.30 -8.01
N CYS A 72 -0.99 -3.37 -7.20
CA CYS A 72 0.41 -3.17 -6.87
C CYS A 72 0.60 -3.10 -5.36
N THR A 73 1.77 -3.52 -4.93
CA THR A 73 2.35 -3.16 -3.64
C THR A 73 3.68 -2.43 -3.87
N ARG A 74 4.39 -2.10 -2.81
CA ARG A 74 5.76 -1.58 -2.94
C ARG A 74 6.67 -2.53 -3.74
N HIS A 75 6.43 -3.84 -3.65
CA HIS A 75 7.37 -4.88 -4.10
C HIS A 75 6.79 -5.82 -5.16
N SER A 76 5.49 -5.81 -5.39
CA SER A 76 4.81 -6.68 -6.34
C SER A 76 3.88 -5.92 -7.27
N VAL A 77 3.58 -6.52 -8.39
CA VAL A 77 2.56 -6.06 -9.34
C VAL A 77 1.92 -7.27 -10.00
N ASP A 78 0.60 -7.26 -10.04
CA ASP A 78 -0.21 -8.27 -10.72
C ASP A 78 -1.24 -7.57 -11.60
N GLU A 79 -1.40 -8.04 -12.83
CA GLU A 79 -2.47 -7.58 -13.71
C GLU A 79 -3.78 -8.27 -13.32
N VAL A 80 -4.83 -7.48 -13.10
CA VAL A 80 -6.12 -7.99 -12.66
C VAL A 80 -7.03 -8.15 -13.88
N ASP A 81 -7.51 -9.36 -14.09
CA ASP A 81 -8.58 -9.62 -15.06
C ASP A 81 -9.90 -9.11 -14.47
N VAL A 82 -10.41 -8.01 -15.03
CA VAL A 82 -11.64 -7.36 -14.57
C VAL A 82 -12.77 -7.68 -15.55
N PRO A 83 -13.81 -8.41 -15.13
CA PRO A 83 -14.94 -8.71 -16.00
C PRO A 83 -15.58 -7.44 -16.53
N GLY A 84 -15.74 -7.36 -17.85
CA GLY A 84 -16.35 -6.20 -18.51
C GLY A 84 -15.43 -4.99 -18.71
N LEU A 85 -14.14 -5.09 -18.35
CA LEU A 85 -13.18 -4.06 -18.69
C LEU A 85 -12.86 -4.15 -20.19
N PRO A 86 -13.19 -3.11 -20.99
CA PRO A 86 -12.90 -3.16 -22.41
C PRO A 86 -11.41 -3.01 -22.66
N PRO A 87 -10.78 -3.87 -23.49
CA PRO A 87 -9.36 -3.81 -23.76
C PRO A 87 -8.95 -2.56 -24.55
N SER A 88 -9.89 -1.91 -25.24
CA SER A 88 -9.64 -0.68 -26.01
C SER A 88 -10.87 0.20 -26.11
N MET A 89 -10.66 1.46 -26.50
CA MET A 89 -11.75 2.41 -26.74
C MET A 89 -12.66 1.95 -27.90
N SER A 90 -12.11 1.34 -28.95
CA SER A 90 -12.88 0.86 -30.09
C SER A 90 -13.85 -0.25 -29.71
N GLU A 91 -13.44 -1.16 -28.83
CA GLU A 91 -14.30 -2.24 -28.34
C GLU A 91 -15.36 -1.73 -27.37
N ALA A 92 -15.00 -0.80 -26.49
CA ALA A 92 -15.95 -0.17 -25.58
C ALA A 92 -17.11 0.50 -26.32
N LEU A 93 -16.82 1.26 -27.37
CA LEU A 93 -17.83 1.98 -28.13
C LEU A 93 -18.67 1.07 -29.06
N GLN A 94 -18.13 -0.07 -29.49
CA GLN A 94 -18.91 -1.09 -30.22
C GLN A 94 -19.88 -1.84 -29.32
N LEU A 95 -19.53 -2.09 -28.08
CA LEU A 95 -20.40 -2.69 -27.07
C LEU A 95 -21.59 -1.76 -26.76
N ASP A 96 -21.35 -0.46 -26.65
CA ASP A 96 -22.40 0.54 -26.38
C ASP A 96 -23.39 0.70 -27.55
N THR A 97 -22.94 0.55 -28.80
CA THR A 97 -23.82 0.58 -29.98
C THR A 97 -24.70 -0.66 -30.10
N ASN A 98 -24.30 -1.81 -29.56
CA ASN A 98 -25.13 -3.02 -29.56
C ASN A 98 -26.22 -2.99 -28.48
N ASP A 99 -26.01 -2.30 -27.37
CA ASP A 99 -27.03 -2.11 -26.32
C ASP A 99 -28.01 -0.98 -26.63
N SER A 100 -27.66 -0.07 -27.54
CA SER A 100 -28.44 1.13 -27.89
C SER A 100 -29.15 1.06 -29.23
N HIS A 101 -29.52 -0.11 -29.73
CA HIS A 101 -30.40 -0.22 -30.92
C HIS A 101 -31.83 0.30 -30.64
N SER A 102 -31.94 1.63 -30.55
CA SER A 102 -33.18 2.35 -30.82
C SER A 102 -32.91 3.82 -31.16
N GLN A 103 -33.23 4.16 -32.39
CA GLN A 103 -33.46 5.51 -32.92
C GLN A 103 -32.28 6.30 -33.49
N THR A 104 -32.02 6.06 -34.74
CA THR A 104 -31.41 7.05 -35.63
C THR A 104 -32.49 7.87 -36.31
N PRO A 105 -32.58 9.20 -36.16
CA PRO A 105 -33.27 10.05 -37.09
C PRO A 105 -32.30 10.47 -38.20
N GLN A 106 -32.52 9.97 -39.43
CA GLN A 106 -32.02 10.59 -40.66
C GLN A 106 -32.47 12.04 -40.72
N LYS A 107 -31.55 12.99 -40.81
CA LYS A 107 -31.82 14.33 -41.33
C LYS A 107 -30.85 14.71 -42.44
N SER A 108 -31.46 14.95 -43.56
CA SER A 108 -30.95 15.43 -44.84
C SER A 108 -30.32 16.83 -44.78
N GLY A 109 -29.20 16.99 -45.51
CA GLY A 109 -28.87 18.13 -46.37
C GLY A 109 -28.78 19.52 -45.75
N GLY A 110 -27.55 20.09 -45.73
CA GLY A 110 -27.31 21.50 -45.58
C GLY A 110 -25.81 21.78 -45.51
N GLU A 111 -25.27 22.49 -46.51
CA GLU A 111 -23.90 22.98 -46.55
C GLU A 111 -23.56 23.77 -45.26
N ARG A 112 -22.56 23.33 -44.51
CA ARG A 112 -22.02 24.06 -43.36
C ARG A 112 -20.53 24.28 -43.54
N SER A 113 -20.08 25.49 -43.24
CA SER A 113 -18.70 25.99 -43.39
C SER A 113 -17.68 25.18 -42.58
N ALA A 114 -16.51 24.94 -43.15
CA ALA A 114 -15.41 24.13 -42.65
C ALA A 114 -14.91 24.46 -41.22
N SER A 115 -15.17 25.65 -40.70
CA SER A 115 -14.80 26.04 -39.35
C SER A 115 -15.71 25.45 -38.25
N HIS A 116 -16.94 25.08 -38.60
CA HIS A 116 -17.87 24.41 -37.67
C HIS A 116 -17.63 22.89 -37.58
N GLU A 117 -17.09 22.28 -38.66
CA GLU A 117 -16.81 20.85 -38.65
C GLU A 117 -15.66 20.48 -37.70
N HIS A 118 -14.61 21.28 -37.61
CA HIS A 118 -13.50 21.00 -36.68
C HIS A 118 -13.92 21.03 -35.19
N GLY A 119 -14.75 21.99 -34.78
CA GLY A 119 -15.30 22.06 -33.44
C GLY A 119 -16.19 20.87 -33.08
N LEU A 120 -17.07 20.46 -34.01
CA LEU A 120 -17.95 19.32 -33.79
C LEU A 120 -17.22 17.97 -33.77
N VAL A 121 -16.13 17.84 -34.55
CA VAL A 121 -15.28 16.63 -34.51
C VAL A 121 -14.54 16.52 -33.19
N GLU A 122 -13.99 17.62 -32.66
CA GLU A 122 -13.33 17.62 -31.36
C GLU A 122 -14.28 17.35 -30.20
N GLU A 123 -15.48 17.90 -30.21
CA GLU A 123 -16.52 17.63 -29.21
C GLU A 123 -16.98 16.16 -29.25
N ASN A 124 -17.16 15.60 -30.42
CA ASN A 124 -17.50 14.17 -30.56
C ASN A 124 -16.38 13.26 -30.07
N VAL A 125 -15.11 13.59 -30.33
CA VAL A 125 -13.97 12.82 -29.85
C VAL A 125 -13.89 12.87 -28.31
N LYS A 126 -14.10 14.03 -27.68
CA LYS A 126 -14.13 14.15 -26.22
C LYS A 126 -15.30 13.40 -25.60
N ALA A 127 -16.48 13.46 -26.21
CA ALA A 127 -17.65 12.72 -25.77
C ALA A 127 -17.41 11.19 -25.81
N ASN A 128 -16.82 10.69 -26.89
CA ASN A 128 -16.46 9.28 -27.03
C ASN A 128 -15.43 8.84 -25.99
N ILE A 129 -14.41 9.67 -25.70
CA ILE A 129 -13.42 9.38 -24.65
C ILE A 129 -14.10 9.36 -23.27
N LEU A 130 -15.01 10.26 -23.00
CA LEU A 130 -15.75 10.31 -21.74
C LEU A 130 -16.62 9.06 -21.57
N SER A 131 -17.37 8.66 -22.59
CA SER A 131 -18.16 7.42 -22.57
C SER A 131 -17.30 6.19 -22.34
N TYR A 132 -16.16 6.10 -23.02
CA TYR A 132 -15.18 5.03 -22.78
C TYR A 132 -14.73 4.98 -21.31
N PHE A 133 -14.35 6.12 -20.74
CA PHE A 133 -13.89 6.19 -19.35
C PHE A 133 -15.00 5.87 -18.34
N GLN A 134 -16.24 6.19 -18.63
CA GLN A 134 -17.39 5.79 -17.80
C GLN A 134 -17.60 4.27 -17.80
N ILE A 135 -17.42 3.61 -18.95
CA ILE A 135 -17.48 2.14 -19.05
C ILE A 135 -16.34 1.52 -18.24
N VAL A 136 -15.12 2.03 -18.39
CA VAL A 136 -13.95 1.57 -17.64
C VAL A 136 -14.15 1.76 -16.13
N ASP A 137 -14.57 2.95 -15.69
CA ASP A 137 -14.81 3.24 -14.27
C ASP A 137 -15.87 2.29 -13.68
N LYS A 138 -16.96 2.06 -14.42
CA LYS A 138 -17.99 1.11 -14.00
C LYS A 138 -17.44 -0.31 -13.84
N ALA A 139 -16.59 -0.77 -14.76
CA ALA A 139 -16.01 -2.11 -14.69
C ALA A 139 -15.09 -2.29 -13.48
N ILE A 140 -14.17 -1.34 -13.23
CA ILE A 140 -13.22 -1.44 -12.12
C ILE A 140 -13.85 -1.18 -10.75
N ARG A 141 -15.05 -0.59 -10.70
CA ARG A 141 -15.77 -0.26 -9.46
C ARG A 141 -16.01 -1.46 -8.57
N GLU A 142 -16.29 -2.63 -9.13
CA GLU A 142 -16.51 -3.86 -8.38
C GLU A 142 -15.23 -4.28 -7.61
N VAL A 143 -14.07 -4.14 -8.24
CA VAL A 143 -12.77 -4.45 -7.62
C VAL A 143 -12.40 -3.41 -6.57
N LEU A 144 -12.76 -2.15 -6.80
CA LEU A 144 -12.47 -1.03 -5.89
C LEU A 144 -13.45 -0.95 -4.72
N ASN A 145 -14.59 -1.65 -4.79
CA ASN A 145 -15.64 -1.58 -3.78
C ASN A 145 -15.13 -2.01 -2.39
N GLY A 146 -15.36 -1.18 -1.39
CA GLY A 146 -14.89 -1.41 -0.02
C GLY A 146 -13.37 -1.19 0.19
N SER A 147 -12.61 -0.92 -0.89
CA SER A 147 -11.18 -0.58 -0.80
C SER A 147 -10.99 0.91 -0.50
N LYS A 148 -9.93 1.21 0.27
CA LYS A 148 -9.43 2.58 0.48
C LYS A 148 -8.05 2.78 -0.16
N ALA A 149 -7.60 1.80 -0.95
CA ALA A 149 -6.29 1.85 -1.59
C ALA A 149 -6.25 2.92 -2.69
N PRO A 150 -5.18 3.70 -2.82
CA PRO A 150 -5.09 4.72 -3.85
C PRO A 150 -5.09 4.15 -5.26
N LEU A 151 -5.74 4.85 -6.18
CA LEU A 151 -5.77 4.57 -7.61
C LEU A 151 -4.91 5.60 -8.35
N VAL A 152 -3.94 5.14 -9.13
CA VAL A 152 -3.11 5.98 -9.99
C VAL A 152 -3.53 5.81 -11.43
N PHE A 153 -3.83 6.92 -12.10
CA PHE A 153 -4.03 6.94 -13.54
C PHE A 153 -2.67 6.97 -14.25
N ALA A 154 -2.52 6.16 -15.29
CA ALA A 154 -1.33 6.11 -16.13
C ALA A 154 -1.72 6.19 -17.60
N GLY A 155 -1.31 7.25 -18.29
CA GLY A 155 -1.69 7.50 -19.68
C GLY A 155 -1.32 8.88 -20.19
N VAL A 156 -1.80 9.23 -21.36
CA VAL A 156 -1.55 10.53 -21.97
C VAL A 156 -2.12 11.65 -21.10
N GLU A 157 -1.31 12.67 -20.83
CA GLU A 157 -1.63 13.75 -19.87
C GLU A 157 -2.96 14.42 -20.12
N SER A 158 -3.33 14.66 -21.40
CA SER A 158 -4.61 15.27 -21.78
C SER A 158 -5.83 14.41 -21.48
N LEU A 159 -5.66 13.13 -21.23
CA LEU A 159 -6.74 12.20 -20.88
C LEU A 159 -7.10 12.21 -19.41
N PHE A 160 -6.14 12.53 -18.54
CA PHE A 160 -6.35 12.49 -17.10
C PHE A 160 -7.48 13.41 -16.60
N PRO A 161 -7.61 14.68 -17.05
CA PRO A 161 -8.74 15.53 -16.67
C PRO A 161 -10.10 14.95 -17.08
N ILE A 162 -10.17 14.25 -18.22
CA ILE A 162 -11.41 13.63 -18.70
C ILE A 162 -11.73 12.40 -17.83
N TYR A 163 -10.71 11.58 -17.50
CA TYR A 163 -10.88 10.44 -16.59
C TYR A 163 -11.31 10.92 -15.19
N LYS A 164 -10.68 11.96 -14.66
CA LYS A 164 -11.04 12.54 -13.36
C LYS A 164 -12.50 12.98 -13.30
N HIS A 165 -13.07 13.42 -14.44
CA HIS A 165 -14.48 13.79 -14.52
C HIS A 165 -15.41 12.54 -14.60
N ALA A 166 -14.95 11.45 -15.19
CA ALA A 166 -15.71 10.20 -15.31
C ALA A 166 -15.64 9.33 -14.05
N ASN A 167 -14.63 9.53 -13.20
CA ASN A 167 -14.33 8.67 -12.06
C ASN A 167 -15.11 9.06 -10.81
N ASP A 168 -15.71 8.09 -10.15
CA ASP A 168 -16.41 8.23 -8.87
C ASP A 168 -15.59 7.70 -7.66
N TYR A 169 -14.40 7.15 -7.87
CA TYR A 169 -13.60 6.57 -6.82
C TYR A 169 -12.86 7.65 -6.01
N HIS A 170 -13.12 7.75 -4.70
CA HIS A 170 -12.61 8.81 -3.83
C HIS A 170 -11.10 8.82 -3.62
N TYR A 171 -10.43 7.68 -3.84
CA TYR A 171 -8.99 7.54 -3.63
C TYR A 171 -8.19 7.59 -4.94
N LEU A 172 -8.75 8.22 -5.98
CA LEU A 172 -7.98 8.58 -7.18
C LEU A 172 -6.93 9.61 -6.81
N MET A 173 -5.66 9.32 -7.14
CA MET A 173 -4.55 10.23 -6.88
C MET A 173 -4.64 11.49 -7.72
N GLU A 174 -4.23 12.63 -7.14
CA GLU A 174 -4.24 13.94 -7.82
C GLU A 174 -3.23 14.03 -8.97
N LYS A 175 -2.19 13.21 -8.92
CA LYS A 175 -1.15 13.14 -9.95
C LYS A 175 -1.25 11.83 -10.72
N ALA A 176 -1.07 11.91 -12.03
CA ALA A 176 -1.04 10.78 -12.94
C ALA A 176 0.40 10.46 -13.38
N ILE A 177 0.61 9.26 -13.91
CA ILE A 177 1.82 8.91 -14.65
C ILE A 177 1.61 9.31 -16.11
N PRO A 178 2.31 10.35 -16.62
CA PRO A 178 2.13 10.79 -17.99
C PRO A 178 2.88 9.89 -18.99
N GLY A 179 2.34 9.75 -20.18
CA GLY A 179 3.02 9.14 -21.33
C GLY A 179 2.15 8.13 -22.08
N ASN A 180 2.70 7.63 -23.20
CA ASN A 180 2.15 6.44 -23.86
C ASN A 180 2.76 5.22 -23.18
N LEU A 181 1.96 4.49 -22.44
CA LEU A 181 2.39 3.40 -21.56
C LEU A 181 1.79 2.04 -22.01
N GLU A 182 1.41 1.92 -23.28
CA GLU A 182 0.81 0.70 -23.84
C GLU A 182 1.72 -0.51 -23.66
N ASP A 183 3.02 -0.34 -23.97
CA ASP A 183 4.04 -1.38 -23.87
C ASP A 183 4.80 -1.41 -22.53
N ALA A 184 4.43 -0.54 -21.58
CA ALA A 184 5.11 -0.47 -20.30
C ALA A 184 4.89 -1.75 -19.49
N ARG A 185 5.97 -2.28 -18.90
CA ARG A 185 5.88 -3.44 -18.01
C ARG A 185 5.18 -3.06 -16.70
N GLY A 186 4.55 -4.03 -16.07
CA GLY A 186 3.87 -3.82 -14.79
C GLY A 186 4.80 -3.24 -13.73
N GLU A 187 6.04 -3.74 -13.64
CA GLU A 187 7.06 -3.26 -12.70
C GLU A 187 7.42 -1.79 -12.95
N GLU A 188 7.52 -1.38 -14.22
CA GLU A 188 7.80 0.02 -14.56
C GLU A 188 6.64 0.94 -14.13
N LEU A 189 5.41 0.51 -14.34
CA LEU A 189 4.22 1.25 -13.90
C LEU A 189 4.16 1.35 -12.38
N ARG A 190 4.43 0.26 -11.65
CA ARG A 190 4.54 0.23 -10.19
C ARG A 190 5.60 1.22 -9.70
N ASP A 191 6.80 1.17 -10.26
CA ASP A 191 7.93 2.01 -9.82
C ASP A 191 7.68 3.49 -10.07
N LYS A 192 6.98 3.84 -11.16
CA LYS A 192 6.54 5.22 -11.44
C LYS A 192 5.37 5.65 -10.55
N ALA A 193 4.48 4.73 -10.16
CA ALA A 193 3.33 5.02 -9.31
C ALA A 193 3.73 5.18 -7.84
N TRP A 194 4.68 4.37 -7.36
CA TRP A 194 5.08 4.34 -5.95
C TRP A 194 5.38 5.72 -5.34
N PRO A 195 6.20 6.60 -5.97
CA PRO A 195 6.45 7.95 -5.46
C PRO A 195 5.19 8.82 -5.32
N LEU A 196 4.14 8.52 -6.09
CA LEU A 196 2.88 9.27 -6.03
C LEU A 196 2.01 8.83 -4.86
N VAL A 197 2.05 7.53 -4.50
CA VAL A 197 1.18 6.95 -3.46
C VAL A 197 1.82 6.87 -2.09
N VAL A 198 3.15 6.92 -1.99
CA VAL A 198 3.87 6.78 -0.71
C VAL A 198 3.39 7.77 0.35
N SER A 199 3.11 9.01 -0.03
CA SER A 199 2.61 10.04 0.87
C SER A 199 1.21 9.73 1.42
N PHE A 200 0.41 8.97 0.68
CA PHE A 200 -0.90 8.51 1.14
C PHE A 200 -0.76 7.50 2.29
N PHE A 201 0.13 6.51 2.13
CA PHE A 201 0.38 5.50 3.17
C PHE A 201 1.08 6.08 4.40
N GLU A 202 1.93 7.05 4.21
CA GLU A 202 2.63 7.72 5.31
C GLU A 202 1.79 8.75 6.07
N LYS A 203 0.62 9.10 5.58
CA LYS A 203 -0.21 10.15 6.16
C LYS A 203 -0.53 9.88 7.63
N ASP A 204 -1.08 8.72 7.94
CA ASP A 204 -1.52 8.38 9.30
C ASP A 204 -0.31 8.28 10.25
N ARG A 205 0.80 7.70 9.78
CA ARG A 205 2.06 7.63 10.53
C ARG A 205 2.58 9.03 10.84
N ARG A 206 2.61 9.92 9.85
CA ARG A 206 3.09 11.30 9.98
C ARG A 206 2.19 12.13 10.90
N GLU A 207 0.89 11.98 10.81
CA GLU A 207 -0.07 12.63 11.70
C GLU A 207 0.14 12.18 13.16
N MET A 208 0.34 10.89 13.40
CA MET A 208 0.64 10.37 14.74
C MET A 208 1.98 10.88 15.27
N PHE A 209 3.02 10.90 14.44
CA PHE A 209 4.32 11.47 14.79
C PHE A 209 4.20 12.94 15.23
N GLN A 210 3.45 13.76 14.48
CA GLN A 210 3.25 15.17 14.80
C GLN A 210 2.43 15.39 16.07
N ARG A 211 1.49 14.49 16.37
CA ARG A 211 0.63 14.57 17.56
C ARG A 211 1.30 14.05 18.82
N TYR A 212 2.34 13.26 18.70
CA TYR A 212 3.01 12.58 19.83
C TYR A 212 3.41 13.55 20.97
N PRO A 213 4.07 14.71 20.74
CA PRO A 213 4.46 15.60 21.83
C PRO A 213 3.26 16.09 22.67
N LEU A 214 2.15 16.37 22.01
CA LEU A 214 0.92 16.77 22.71
C LEU A 214 0.32 15.61 23.52
N LEU A 215 0.30 14.41 22.96
CA LEU A 215 -0.20 13.21 23.65
C LEU A 215 0.69 12.84 24.83
N HIS A 216 1.99 12.94 24.66
CA HIS A 216 2.97 12.68 25.73
C HIS A 216 2.79 13.67 26.91
N SER A 217 2.60 14.96 26.65
CA SER A 217 2.35 15.95 27.70
C SER A 217 1.04 15.73 28.48
N ARG A 218 0.12 14.93 27.90
CA ARG A 218 -1.16 14.55 28.53
C ARG A 218 -1.13 13.17 29.19
N GLY A 219 0.01 12.49 29.21
CA GLY A 219 0.13 11.12 29.71
C GLY A 219 -0.55 10.06 28.81
N GLN A 220 -0.86 10.42 27.55
CA GLN A 220 -1.47 9.53 26.57
C GLN A 220 -0.46 8.90 25.61
N ALA A 221 0.83 9.14 25.85
CA ALA A 221 1.94 8.55 25.12
C ALA A 221 3.16 8.46 26.02
N SER A 222 4.04 7.51 25.75
CA SER A 222 5.31 7.32 26.49
C SER A 222 6.43 6.89 25.56
N GLY A 223 7.67 7.24 25.93
CA GLY A 223 8.92 6.72 25.37
C GLY A 223 9.66 5.80 26.34
N ASP A 224 9.10 5.53 27.53
CA ASP A 224 9.69 4.62 28.51
C ASP A 224 9.36 3.15 28.18
N LEU A 225 10.41 2.35 28.01
CA LEU A 225 10.28 0.95 27.59
C LEU A 225 9.45 0.12 28.58
N ARG A 226 9.61 0.33 29.90
CA ARG A 226 8.86 -0.41 30.92
C ARG A 226 7.37 -0.09 30.88
N GLU A 227 7.03 1.19 30.77
CA GLU A 227 5.65 1.64 30.66
C GLU A 227 5.00 1.08 29.38
N ILE A 228 5.75 1.09 28.26
CA ILE A 228 5.29 0.60 26.99
C ILE A 228 5.06 -0.92 27.02
N LEU A 229 5.97 -1.70 27.59
CA LEU A 229 5.81 -3.16 27.72
C LEU A 229 4.58 -3.52 28.53
N SER A 230 4.37 -2.86 29.69
CA SER A 230 3.16 -3.05 30.51
C SER A 230 1.90 -2.67 29.73
N ALA A 231 1.88 -1.49 29.10
CA ALA A 231 0.73 -1.05 28.34
C ALA A 231 0.44 -1.92 27.11
N ALA A 232 1.48 -2.46 26.46
CA ALA A 232 1.34 -3.34 25.31
C ALA A 232 0.75 -4.71 25.72
N SER A 233 1.23 -5.31 26.80
CA SER A 233 0.69 -6.57 27.34
C SER A 233 -0.78 -6.44 27.74
N GLU A 234 -1.17 -5.30 28.33
CA GLU A 234 -2.53 -4.97 28.74
C GLU A 234 -3.43 -4.54 27.55
N GLY A 235 -2.90 -4.44 26.33
CA GLY A 235 -3.67 -4.03 25.14
C GLY A 235 -4.00 -2.53 25.07
N ARG A 236 -3.34 -1.69 25.88
CA ARG A 236 -3.56 -0.24 25.91
C ARG A 236 -2.82 0.52 24.80
N VAL A 237 -1.81 -0.09 24.15
CA VAL A 237 -1.09 0.56 23.06
C VAL A 237 -1.95 0.55 21.79
N GLY A 238 -2.21 1.73 21.25
CA GLY A 238 -2.89 1.91 19.98
C GLY A 238 -1.91 1.97 18.80
N VAL A 239 -0.83 2.74 18.98
CA VAL A 239 0.22 2.89 17.96
C VAL A 239 1.58 2.79 18.66
N LEU A 240 2.46 1.99 18.11
CA LEU A 240 3.85 1.83 18.54
C LEU A 240 4.79 2.23 17.41
N PHE A 241 5.73 3.12 17.68
CA PHE A 241 6.89 3.39 16.84
C PHE A 241 8.08 2.66 17.43
N SER A 242 8.84 1.96 16.61
CA SER A 242 10.04 1.24 17.03
C SER A 242 11.16 1.47 16.03
N ASP A 243 12.34 1.79 16.50
CA ASP A 243 13.54 1.78 15.67
C ASP A 243 13.80 0.36 15.16
N TRP A 244 13.84 0.20 13.85
CA TRP A 244 14.07 -1.10 13.23
C TRP A 244 15.49 -1.62 13.44
N SER A 245 16.47 -0.70 13.63
CA SER A 245 17.89 -1.02 13.77
C SER A 245 18.33 -1.22 15.24
N ALA A 246 17.60 -0.64 16.18
CA ALA A 246 17.92 -0.76 17.60
C ALA A 246 17.53 -2.13 18.15
N GLN A 247 18.29 -2.63 19.12
CA GLN A 247 18.00 -3.83 19.89
C GLN A 247 18.20 -3.53 21.37
N GLN A 248 17.24 -3.93 22.19
CA GLN A 248 17.31 -3.75 23.62
C GLN A 248 17.16 -5.11 24.30
N TRP A 249 18.28 -5.73 24.58
CA TRP A 249 18.30 -7.05 25.21
C TRP A 249 17.91 -6.99 26.69
N GLY A 250 17.15 -7.97 27.12
CA GLY A 250 16.75 -8.07 28.51
C GLY A 250 15.72 -9.16 28.77
N HIS A 251 15.25 -9.15 29.98
CA HIS A 251 14.16 -10.01 30.43
C HIS A 251 13.00 -9.14 30.91
N TYR A 252 11.79 -9.51 30.55
CA TYR A 252 10.56 -8.88 31.01
C TYR A 252 9.60 -9.95 31.47
N ASP A 253 9.09 -9.80 32.70
CA ASP A 253 8.07 -10.66 33.27
C ASP A 253 6.72 -9.91 33.29
N GLU A 254 5.76 -10.40 32.51
CA GLU A 254 4.43 -9.80 32.37
C GLU A 254 3.62 -9.85 33.68
N GLY A 255 3.85 -10.88 34.51
CA GLY A 255 3.09 -11.10 35.75
C GLY A 255 3.50 -10.15 36.87
N THR A 256 4.80 -9.84 36.96
CA THR A 256 5.37 -8.97 38.00
C THR A 256 5.69 -7.57 37.50
N ASN A 257 5.66 -7.35 36.18
CA ASN A 257 6.13 -6.14 35.51
C ASN A 257 7.61 -5.84 35.79
N ASP A 258 8.39 -6.88 36.14
CA ASP A 258 9.82 -6.75 36.35
C ASP A 258 10.55 -6.76 35.01
N MET A 259 11.50 -5.81 34.87
CA MET A 259 12.33 -5.67 33.68
C MET A 259 13.79 -5.56 34.08
N ALA A 260 14.62 -6.38 33.42
CA ALA A 260 16.08 -6.32 33.57
C ALA A 260 16.69 -6.05 32.17
N LEU A 261 17.33 -4.90 32.00
CA LEU A 261 18.04 -4.52 30.76
C LEU A 261 19.47 -5.04 30.77
N ARG A 262 20.01 -5.37 29.61
CA ARG A 262 21.37 -5.84 29.39
C ARG A 262 21.98 -5.20 28.15
N GLY A 263 23.29 -4.99 28.19
CA GLY A 263 24.03 -4.46 27.03
C GLY A 263 24.28 -5.50 25.93
N GLU A 264 24.28 -6.79 26.29
CA GLU A 264 24.48 -7.91 25.34
C GLU A 264 23.48 -9.01 25.64
N GLN A 265 23.14 -9.75 24.61
CA GLN A 265 22.21 -10.89 24.69
C GLN A 265 22.84 -12.01 25.57
N ARG A 266 22.06 -12.50 26.53
CA ARG A 266 22.35 -13.71 27.29
C ARG A 266 21.29 -14.76 27.05
N SER A 267 21.58 -16.01 27.47
CA SER A 267 20.60 -17.08 27.39
C SER A 267 19.34 -16.71 28.16
N GLY A 268 18.17 -16.76 27.48
CA GLY A 268 16.88 -16.39 28.03
C GLY A 268 16.49 -14.91 27.90
N ASP A 269 17.38 -14.06 27.38
CA ASP A 269 17.04 -12.66 27.07
C ASP A 269 16.32 -12.57 25.71
N GLU A 270 15.51 -11.53 25.57
CA GLU A 270 14.76 -11.18 24.38
C GLU A 270 15.07 -9.74 23.96
N ASP A 271 14.88 -9.43 22.69
CA ASP A 271 14.81 -8.03 22.25
C ASP A 271 13.48 -7.43 22.72
N LEU A 272 13.53 -6.59 23.75
CA LEU A 272 12.35 -6.02 24.39
C LEU A 272 11.56 -5.08 23.47
N LEU A 273 12.21 -4.49 22.46
CA LEU A 273 11.51 -3.73 21.40
C LEU A 273 10.64 -4.66 20.55
N ASN A 274 11.15 -5.85 20.22
CA ASN A 274 10.40 -6.88 19.52
C ASN A 274 9.24 -7.42 20.37
N VAL A 275 9.45 -7.61 21.68
CA VAL A 275 8.38 -8.05 22.61
C VAL A 275 7.27 -7.02 22.65
N ALA A 276 7.56 -5.73 22.79
CA ALA A 276 6.57 -4.66 22.75
C ALA A 276 5.78 -4.65 21.45
N ALA A 277 6.46 -4.85 20.32
CA ALA A 277 5.83 -4.93 19.00
C ALA A 277 4.87 -6.13 18.89
N ILE A 278 5.28 -7.31 19.34
CA ILE A 278 4.44 -8.51 19.34
C ILE A 278 3.18 -8.30 20.19
N HIS A 279 3.29 -7.80 21.41
CA HIS A 279 2.13 -7.54 22.27
C HIS A 279 1.19 -6.51 21.66
N THR A 280 1.73 -5.45 21.07
CA THR A 280 0.93 -4.44 20.37
C THR A 280 0.14 -5.05 19.21
N LEU A 281 0.79 -5.85 18.34
CA LEU A 281 0.14 -6.52 17.21
C LEU A 281 -0.91 -7.54 17.67
N ARG A 282 -0.60 -8.38 18.67
CA ARG A 282 -1.54 -9.36 19.24
C ARG A 282 -2.82 -8.71 19.77
N ASN A 283 -2.69 -7.51 20.31
CA ASN A 283 -3.80 -6.73 20.83
C ASN A 283 -4.39 -5.75 19.79
N SER A 284 -4.18 -6.01 18.48
CA SER A 284 -4.72 -5.21 17.36
C SER A 284 -4.31 -3.73 17.38
N GLY A 285 -3.12 -3.43 17.89
CA GLY A 285 -2.45 -2.14 17.73
C GLY A 285 -1.65 -2.09 16.43
N LEU A 286 -1.31 -0.88 16.01
CA LEU A 286 -0.43 -0.63 14.86
C LEU A 286 1.02 -0.51 15.34
N VAL A 287 1.95 -1.09 14.59
CA VAL A 287 3.39 -0.97 14.88
C VAL A 287 4.09 -0.42 13.65
N TYR A 288 4.76 0.70 13.79
CA TYR A 288 5.62 1.27 12.76
C TYR A 288 7.08 1.02 13.11
N ALA A 289 7.76 0.12 12.38
CA ALA A 289 9.21 -0.03 12.42
C ALA A 289 9.82 0.99 11.45
N VAL A 290 10.51 1.97 11.99
CA VAL A 290 10.96 3.17 11.28
C VAL A 290 12.45 3.45 11.56
N PRO A 291 13.12 4.29 10.74
CA PRO A 291 14.45 4.80 11.08
C PRO A 291 14.45 5.56 12.41
N PRO A 292 15.59 5.66 13.10
CA PRO A 292 15.69 6.31 14.43
C PRO A 292 15.20 7.77 14.42
N ASP A 293 15.42 8.51 13.35
CA ASP A 293 14.96 9.89 13.20
C ASP A 293 13.43 10.04 13.00
N GLN A 294 12.74 8.93 12.77
CA GLN A 294 11.28 8.85 12.63
C GLN A 294 10.58 8.23 13.85
N VAL A 295 11.33 7.92 14.92
CA VAL A 295 10.74 7.58 16.22
C VAL A 295 10.52 8.88 17.00
N PRO A 296 9.28 9.20 17.43
CA PRO A 296 9.02 10.43 18.15
C PRO A 296 9.66 10.38 19.56
N GLY A 297 10.14 11.54 20.04
CA GLY A 297 10.68 11.66 21.41
C GLY A 297 12.14 11.28 21.59
N SER A 298 12.90 11.02 20.50
CA SER A 298 14.34 10.69 20.51
C SER A 298 14.70 9.45 21.36
N SER A 299 13.81 8.46 21.39
CA SER A 299 13.99 7.15 22.01
C SER A 299 13.92 6.06 20.94
N ASP A 300 14.38 4.85 21.24
CA ASP A 300 14.30 3.71 20.33
C ASP A 300 12.87 3.19 20.17
N LEU A 301 11.97 3.62 21.07
CA LEU A 301 10.57 3.19 21.11
C LEU A 301 9.68 4.33 21.58
N ALA A 302 8.49 4.46 20.99
CA ALA A 302 7.48 5.41 21.43
C ALA A 302 6.06 4.85 21.21
N ALA A 303 5.24 4.94 22.22
CA ALA A 303 3.87 4.43 22.16
C ALA A 303 2.83 5.55 22.35
N VAL A 304 1.72 5.43 21.64
CA VAL A 304 0.49 6.20 21.84
C VAL A 304 -0.59 5.26 22.35
N TYR A 305 -1.20 5.62 23.46
CA TYR A 305 -2.22 4.82 24.13
C TYR A 305 -3.62 5.07 23.55
N ARG A 306 -4.49 4.08 23.65
CA ARG A 306 -5.88 4.16 23.21
C ARG A 306 -6.74 5.01 24.14
N TYR A 307 -6.41 4.95 25.43
CA TYR A 307 -7.10 5.62 26.55
C TYR A 307 -6.14 5.84 27.72
#